data_66785ffc3661f3c4b535f4c86d8fb00f
#
_entry.id   66785ffc3661f3c4b535f4c86d8fb00f
#
_cell.length_a   1.000
_cell.length_b   1.000
_cell.length_c   1.000
_cell.angle_alpha   90.00
_cell.angle_beta   90.00
_cell.angle_gamma   90.00
#
_symmetry.space_group_name_H-M   'P 1'
#
loop_
_entity.id
_entity.type
_entity.pdbx_description
1 polymer ?
#
loop_
_entity_poly.entity_id
_entity_poly.type
_entity_poly.pdbx_seq_one_letter_code
_entity_poly.pdbx_strand_id
1 'polypeptide(L)'
;MQHTITAMLPQNCRKLKEWPTKYQEMSELAGYTSRLTELMEVMDELNSGQAKKRLVSSVGQEAIEQKNKIFSQRGEVIEGTEEVVFEDVPIVSPNGDVLVEKLSFRIERGNNLLIIGPNGCGKSSMFRILGGLWPVYGGRVYKPSNKEFTYIPQRPYLSLGTLRDQIIYPDTVDEMHASG
;
A
#
# COMPACT_ATOMS: atom_id res chain seq x y z
N MET A 1 40.13 -51.46 13.35
CA MET A 1 41.02 -50.38 12.96
C MET A 1 40.23 -49.24 12.24
N GLN A 2 39.30 -48.66 12.91
CA GLN A 2 38.45 -47.55 12.33
C GLN A 2 38.24 -46.34 13.25
N HIS A 3 39.00 -46.19 14.33
CA HIS A 3 38.79 -45.17 15.34
C HIS A 3 39.85 -44.08 15.50
N THR A 4 40.82 -43.97 14.57
CA THR A 4 42.00 -43.08 14.78
C THR A 4 42.18 -41.97 13.74
N ILE A 5 41.23 -41.77 12.83
CA ILE A 5 41.36 -40.72 11.77
C ILE A 5 40.59 -39.43 12.11
N THR A 6 39.75 -39.45 13.14
CA THR A 6 38.86 -38.30 13.46
C THR A 6 39.53 -37.22 14.34
N ALA A 7 40.76 -37.42 14.80
CA ALA A 7 41.40 -36.55 15.79
C ALA A 7 42.38 -35.51 15.23
N MET A 8 42.66 -35.47 13.93
CA MET A 8 43.63 -34.55 13.32
C MET A 8 43.09 -33.72 12.15
N LEU A 9 41.84 -33.28 12.19
CA LEU A 9 41.42 -32.20 11.29
C LEU A 9 41.80 -30.87 11.94
N PRO A 10 42.71 -30.08 11.30
CA PRO A 10 43.16 -28.82 11.87
C PRO A 10 41.97 -27.87 12.11
N GLN A 11 42.10 -27.02 13.14
CA GLN A 11 41.05 -26.00 13.52
C GLN A 11 40.53 -25.19 12.34
N ASN A 12 41.30 -25.10 11.24
CA ASN A 12 40.90 -24.44 10.01
C ASN A 12 39.77 -25.15 9.25
N CYS A 13 39.55 -26.46 9.42
CA CYS A 13 38.42 -27.16 8.82
C CYS A 13 37.11 -26.93 9.56
N ARG A 14 37.14 -26.57 10.84
CA ARG A 14 35.92 -26.14 11.58
C ARG A 14 35.43 -24.78 11.07
N LYS A 15 36.33 -23.84 10.80
CA LYS A 15 36.01 -22.54 10.22
C LYS A 15 35.40 -22.64 8.82
N LEU A 16 35.84 -23.61 8.01
CA LEU A 16 35.26 -23.85 6.68
C LEU A 16 33.83 -24.38 6.72
N LYS A 17 33.42 -25.08 7.79
CA LYS A 17 32.03 -25.53 7.98
C LYS A 17 31.05 -24.40 8.39
N GLU A 18 31.55 -23.32 8.98
CA GLU A 18 30.75 -22.17 9.38
C GLU A 18 30.54 -21.15 8.23
N TRP A 19 31.34 -21.26 7.16
CA TRP A 19 31.25 -20.35 6.00
C TRP A 19 29.92 -20.39 5.27
N PRO A 20 29.31 -21.56 4.99
CA PRO A 20 27.99 -21.59 4.33
C PRO A 20 26.89 -20.95 5.16
N THR A 21 26.89 -21.14 6.49
CA THR A 21 25.91 -20.54 7.38
C THR A 21 26.05 -19.01 7.45
N LYS A 22 27.26 -18.49 7.58
CA LYS A 22 27.53 -17.05 7.58
C LYS A 22 27.19 -16.39 6.25
N TYR A 23 27.48 -17.07 5.14
CA TYR A 23 27.11 -16.60 3.81
C TYR A 23 25.59 -16.55 3.63
N GLN A 24 24.87 -17.54 4.18
CA GLN A 24 23.43 -17.61 4.14
C GLN A 24 22.79 -16.50 4.98
N GLU A 25 23.29 -16.26 6.20
CA GLU A 25 22.86 -15.15 7.07
C GLU A 25 23.11 -13.79 6.41
N MET A 26 24.27 -13.58 5.77
CA MET A 26 24.55 -12.35 5.01
C MET A 26 23.62 -12.18 3.80
N SER A 27 23.30 -13.26 3.10
CA SER A 27 22.39 -13.22 1.96
C SER A 27 20.96 -12.90 2.39
N GLU A 28 20.49 -13.45 3.51
CA GLU A 28 19.20 -13.12 4.10
C GLU A 28 19.15 -11.67 4.55
N LEU A 29 20.18 -11.18 5.24
CA LEU A 29 20.27 -9.78 5.65
C LEU A 29 20.25 -8.84 4.45
N ALA A 30 20.99 -9.16 3.39
CA ALA A 30 20.97 -8.40 2.14
C ALA A 30 19.58 -8.40 1.50
N GLY A 31 18.87 -9.53 1.55
CA GLY A 31 17.50 -9.64 1.09
C GLY A 31 16.52 -8.75 1.88
N TYR A 32 16.62 -8.73 3.19
CA TYR A 32 15.79 -7.85 4.04
C TYR A 32 16.12 -6.38 3.82
N THR A 33 17.39 -6.03 3.72
CA THR A 33 17.84 -4.65 3.45
C THR A 33 17.32 -4.16 2.10
N SER A 34 17.39 -4.99 1.06
CA SER A 34 16.86 -4.64 -0.26
C SER A 34 15.36 -4.36 -0.24
N ARG A 35 14.57 -5.18 0.46
CA ARG A 35 13.12 -4.97 0.60
C ARG A 35 12.79 -3.71 1.38
N LEU A 36 13.57 -3.41 2.42
CA LEU A 36 13.41 -2.18 3.19
C LEU A 36 13.72 -0.94 2.35
N THR A 37 14.80 -0.98 1.58
CA THR A 37 15.16 0.11 0.67
C THR A 37 14.07 0.34 -0.38
N GLU A 38 13.56 -0.73 -1.00
CA GLU A 38 12.47 -0.65 -1.96
C GLU A 38 11.20 -0.05 -1.35
N LEU A 39 10.87 -0.43 -0.11
CA LEU A 39 9.74 0.15 0.62
C LEU A 39 9.94 1.66 0.86
N MET A 40 11.11 2.07 1.31
CA MET A 40 11.44 3.48 1.55
C MET A 40 11.39 4.29 0.26
N GLU A 41 11.94 3.78 -0.84
CA GLU A 41 11.86 4.43 -2.16
C GLU A 41 10.41 4.63 -2.60
N VAL A 42 9.55 3.62 -2.44
CA VAL A 42 8.12 3.74 -2.78
C VAL A 42 7.41 4.75 -1.89
N MET A 43 7.73 4.80 -0.60
CA MET A 43 7.16 5.80 0.31
C MET A 43 7.59 7.23 -0.07
N ASP A 44 8.83 7.44 -0.43
CA ASP A 44 9.36 8.74 -0.87
C ASP A 44 8.73 9.15 -2.22
N GLU A 45 8.57 8.21 -3.15
CA GLU A 45 7.87 8.45 -4.42
C GLU A 45 6.42 8.88 -4.20
N LEU A 46 5.71 8.23 -3.29
CA LEU A 46 4.33 8.57 -2.93
C LEU A 46 4.25 9.96 -2.26
N ASN A 47 5.13 10.25 -1.32
CA ASN A 47 5.17 11.54 -0.64
C ASN A 47 5.53 12.70 -1.58
N SER A 48 6.43 12.48 -2.54
CA SER A 48 6.78 13.46 -3.56
C SER A 48 5.72 13.66 -4.64
N GLY A 49 4.66 12.84 -4.64
CA GLY A 49 3.60 12.85 -5.65
C GLY A 49 4.10 12.43 -7.05
N GLN A 50 5.29 11.87 -7.12
CA GLN A 50 5.91 11.34 -8.34
C GLN A 50 5.93 9.81 -8.29
N ALA A 51 4.77 9.17 -8.26
CA ALA A 51 4.70 7.72 -8.42
C ALA A 51 5.26 7.31 -9.78
N LYS A 52 6.57 7.08 -9.84
CA LYS A 52 7.26 6.55 -11.02
C LYS A 52 6.90 5.09 -11.20
N LYS A 53 6.24 4.82 -12.28
CA LYS A 53 5.75 3.52 -12.69
C LYS A 53 6.90 2.56 -12.99
N ARG A 54 7.09 1.52 -12.20
CA ARG A 54 7.79 0.30 -12.65
C ARG A 54 6.81 -0.55 -13.48
N LEU A 55 6.77 -0.30 -14.78
CA LEU A 55 6.06 -1.14 -15.73
C LEU A 55 6.77 -2.48 -15.82
N VAL A 56 6.17 -3.53 -15.28
CA VAL A 56 6.48 -4.90 -15.70
C VAL A 56 5.83 -5.09 -17.06
N SER A 57 6.66 -4.97 -18.09
CA SER A 57 6.26 -4.96 -19.48
C SER A 57 5.90 -6.36 -19.98
N SER A 58 4.64 -6.54 -20.36
CA SER A 58 4.23 -7.55 -21.34
C SER A 58 3.01 -7.13 -22.16
N VAL A 59 2.79 -5.84 -22.35
CA VAL A 59 1.62 -5.32 -23.07
C VAL A 59 2.10 -4.44 -24.23
N GLY A 60 1.49 -4.59 -25.42
CA GLY A 60 1.89 -3.92 -26.67
C GLY A 60 1.94 -2.39 -26.57
N GLN A 61 2.70 -1.77 -27.46
CA GLN A 61 3.03 -0.34 -27.46
C GLN A 61 1.82 0.60 -27.41
N GLU A 62 0.70 0.26 -28.03
CA GLU A 62 -0.55 1.07 -28.04
C GLU A 62 -1.19 1.16 -26.65
N ALA A 63 -1.18 0.07 -25.89
CA ALA A 63 -1.70 0.05 -24.52
C ALA A 63 -0.81 0.84 -23.55
N ILE A 64 0.48 0.95 -23.85
CA ILE A 64 1.44 1.75 -23.08
C ILE A 64 1.18 3.26 -23.31
N GLU A 65 0.88 3.67 -24.52
CA GLU A 65 0.57 5.08 -24.82
C GLU A 65 -0.74 5.55 -24.19
N GLN A 66 -1.79 4.75 -24.26
CA GLN A 66 -3.07 5.05 -23.58
C GLN A 66 -2.89 5.11 -22.06
N LYS A 67 -2.16 4.17 -21.50
CA LYS A 67 -1.82 4.17 -20.07
C LYS A 67 -1.03 5.42 -19.68
N ASN A 68 -0.01 5.79 -20.45
CA ASN A 68 0.80 6.99 -20.19
C ASN A 68 -0.04 8.28 -20.26
N LYS A 69 -1.02 8.35 -21.14
CA LYS A 69 -1.95 9.49 -21.25
C LYS A 69 -2.81 9.64 -20.00
N ILE A 70 -3.30 8.54 -19.43
CA ILE A 70 -4.09 8.55 -18.19
C ILE A 70 -3.21 8.97 -17.01
N PHE A 71 -1.97 8.48 -16.92
CA PHE A 71 -1.06 8.81 -15.84
C PHE A 71 -0.47 10.23 -15.88
N SER A 72 -0.46 10.86 -17.06
CA SER A 72 -0.04 12.25 -17.19
C SER A 72 -1.13 13.25 -16.75
N GLN A 73 -2.38 12.79 -16.62
CA GLN A 73 -3.48 13.62 -16.13
C GLN A 73 -3.54 13.49 -14.60
N ARG A 74 -3.40 14.58 -13.90
CA ARG A 74 -3.72 14.67 -12.47
C ARG A 74 -5.19 15.03 -12.33
N GLY A 75 -5.94 14.22 -11.59
CA GLY A 75 -7.27 14.57 -11.14
C GLY A 75 -7.20 15.53 -9.97
N GLU A 76 -8.30 16.19 -9.68
CA GLU A 76 -8.45 17.15 -8.61
C GLU A 76 -9.22 16.53 -7.44
N VAL A 77 -8.73 16.73 -6.22
CA VAL A 77 -9.43 16.33 -4.99
C VAL A 77 -9.81 17.60 -4.24
N ILE A 78 -11.10 17.81 -4.04
CA ILE A 78 -11.67 18.96 -3.36
C ILE A 78 -12.22 18.49 -2.02
N GLU A 79 -11.60 18.94 -0.94
CA GLU A 79 -11.97 18.58 0.43
C GLU A 79 -12.85 19.64 1.08
N GLY A 80 -13.66 19.22 2.07
CA GLY A 80 -14.51 20.13 2.84
C GLY A 80 -15.90 20.32 2.26
N THR A 81 -16.35 19.44 1.39
CA THR A 81 -17.73 19.39 0.90
C THR A 81 -18.57 18.49 1.81
N GLU A 82 -19.88 18.75 1.92
CA GLU A 82 -20.80 17.88 2.67
C GLU A 82 -21.17 16.59 1.90
N GLU A 83 -20.81 16.53 0.64
CA GLU A 83 -21.20 15.49 -0.28
C GLU A 83 -19.95 14.75 -0.78
N VAL A 84 -20.15 13.50 -1.22
CA VAL A 84 -19.14 12.73 -1.95
C VAL A 84 -19.56 12.70 -3.42
N VAL A 85 -18.74 13.30 -4.28
CA VAL A 85 -19.02 13.34 -5.72
C VAL A 85 -17.78 12.87 -6.49
N PHE A 86 -18.00 11.98 -7.43
CA PHE A 86 -17.03 11.59 -8.45
C PHE A 86 -17.50 12.09 -9.81
N GLU A 87 -16.65 12.82 -10.51
CA GLU A 87 -16.91 13.32 -11.85
C GLU A 87 -15.82 12.79 -12.79
N ASP A 88 -16.21 11.85 -13.66
CA ASP A 88 -15.34 11.23 -14.69
C ASP A 88 -13.99 10.74 -14.17
N VAL A 89 -13.99 10.13 -13.00
CA VAL A 89 -12.77 9.65 -12.31
C VAL A 89 -12.42 8.25 -12.79
N PRO A 90 -11.24 8.05 -13.40
CA PRO A 90 -10.75 6.71 -13.72
C PRO A 90 -10.23 6.01 -12.45
N ILE A 91 -10.60 4.75 -12.27
CA ILE A 91 -10.07 3.90 -11.21
C ILE A 91 -8.89 3.12 -11.77
N VAL A 92 -7.70 3.47 -11.34
CA VAL A 92 -6.46 2.87 -11.82
C VAL A 92 -5.70 2.26 -10.65
N SER A 93 -5.23 1.03 -10.82
CA SER A 93 -4.40 0.37 -9.82
C SER A 93 -2.99 0.96 -9.79
N PRO A 94 -2.22 0.82 -8.69
CA PRO A 94 -0.82 1.26 -8.64
C PRO A 94 0.05 0.59 -9.72
N ASN A 95 -0.32 -0.63 -10.15
CA ASN A 95 0.36 -1.34 -11.24
C ASN A 95 0.04 -0.79 -12.63
N GLY A 96 -0.85 0.20 -12.72
CA GLY A 96 -1.23 0.82 -13.95
C GLY A 96 -2.36 0.15 -14.71
N ASP A 97 -3.10 -0.74 -14.08
CA ASP A 97 -4.27 -1.35 -14.70
C ASP A 97 -5.49 -0.45 -14.51
N VAL A 98 -6.16 -0.13 -15.61
CA VAL A 98 -7.41 0.64 -15.58
C VAL A 98 -8.53 -0.33 -15.25
N LEU A 99 -9.10 -0.19 -14.04
CA LEU A 99 -10.19 -1.03 -13.55
C LEU A 99 -11.55 -0.47 -14.00
N VAL A 100 -11.67 0.86 -14.00
CA VAL A 100 -12.84 1.60 -14.50
C VAL A 100 -12.33 2.81 -15.25
N GLU A 101 -12.79 3.03 -16.47
CA GLU A 101 -12.35 4.14 -17.29
C GLU A 101 -12.91 5.48 -16.83
N LYS A 102 -14.18 5.50 -16.43
CA LYS A 102 -14.87 6.68 -15.94
C LYS A 102 -15.90 6.29 -14.90
N LEU A 103 -15.80 6.85 -13.73
CA LEU A 103 -16.76 6.66 -12.65
C LEU A 103 -17.34 8.02 -12.27
N SER A 104 -18.68 8.12 -12.32
CA SER A 104 -19.40 9.33 -11.91
C SER A 104 -20.57 8.92 -11.03
N PHE A 105 -20.64 9.49 -9.84
CA PHE A 105 -21.76 9.33 -8.91
C PHE A 105 -21.76 10.47 -7.90
N ARG A 106 -22.89 10.66 -7.20
CA ARG A 106 -23.06 11.64 -6.15
C ARG A 106 -23.77 11.01 -4.95
N ILE A 107 -23.28 11.29 -3.76
CA ILE A 107 -23.88 10.89 -2.50
C ILE A 107 -24.08 12.15 -1.67
N GLU A 108 -25.33 12.49 -1.40
CA GLU A 108 -25.72 13.59 -0.55
C GLU A 108 -25.71 13.14 0.92
N ARG A 109 -25.57 14.08 1.82
CA ARG A 109 -25.60 13.82 3.26
C ARG A 109 -26.92 13.14 3.66
N GLY A 110 -26.82 12.06 4.42
CA GLY A 110 -27.99 11.27 4.86
C GLY A 110 -28.39 10.16 3.89
N ASN A 111 -27.83 10.11 2.69
CA ASN A 111 -28.07 9.04 1.74
C ASN A 111 -27.02 7.95 1.86
N ASN A 112 -27.42 6.70 1.62
CA ASN A 112 -26.54 5.54 1.59
C ASN A 112 -26.33 5.07 0.16
N LEU A 113 -25.07 4.75 -0.19
CA LEU A 113 -24.73 4.15 -1.48
C LEU A 113 -24.28 2.69 -1.27
N LEU A 114 -24.95 1.75 -1.93
CA LEU A 114 -24.53 0.36 -2.01
C LEU A 114 -23.85 0.11 -3.35
N ILE A 115 -22.59 -0.37 -3.30
CA ILE A 115 -21.79 -0.68 -4.49
C ILE A 115 -21.75 -2.18 -4.69
N ILE A 116 -22.33 -2.65 -5.78
CA ILE A 116 -22.40 -4.07 -6.14
C ILE A 116 -21.60 -4.30 -7.43
N GLY A 117 -20.92 -5.43 -7.51
CA GLY A 117 -20.16 -5.81 -8.69
C GLY A 117 -19.30 -7.05 -8.45
N PRO A 118 -18.78 -7.66 -9.52
CA PRO A 118 -17.92 -8.83 -9.44
C PRO A 118 -16.61 -8.56 -8.69
N ASN A 119 -15.90 -9.61 -8.31
CA ASN A 119 -14.58 -9.47 -7.71
C ASN A 119 -13.60 -8.89 -8.72
N GLY A 120 -12.74 -7.96 -8.27
CA GLY A 120 -11.74 -7.31 -9.13
C GLY A 120 -12.23 -6.09 -9.91
N CYS A 121 -13.53 -5.74 -9.90
CA CYS A 121 -14.05 -4.59 -10.67
C CYS A 121 -13.70 -3.20 -10.10
N GLY A 122 -12.88 -3.10 -9.06
CA GLY A 122 -12.43 -1.80 -8.54
C GLY A 122 -13.19 -1.26 -7.31
N LYS A 123 -14.12 -2.01 -6.69
CA LYS A 123 -14.87 -1.55 -5.50
C LYS A 123 -13.96 -1.04 -4.37
N SER A 124 -13.03 -1.89 -3.93
CA SER A 124 -12.07 -1.52 -2.87
C SER A 124 -11.08 -0.45 -3.32
N SER A 125 -10.80 -0.36 -4.61
CA SER A 125 -9.91 0.64 -5.19
C SER A 125 -10.51 2.04 -5.13
N MET A 126 -11.81 2.16 -5.37
CA MET A 126 -12.54 3.40 -5.21
C MET A 126 -12.47 3.92 -3.76
N PHE A 127 -12.66 3.05 -2.76
CA PHE A 127 -12.51 3.43 -1.35
C PHE A 127 -11.09 3.87 -1.00
N ARG A 128 -10.07 3.29 -1.63
CA ARG A 128 -8.67 3.71 -1.44
C ARG A 128 -8.41 5.11 -2.02
N ILE A 129 -9.07 5.47 -3.11
CA ILE A 129 -9.02 6.82 -3.67
C ILE A 129 -9.73 7.80 -2.71
N LEU A 130 -10.92 7.47 -2.20
CA LEU A 130 -11.62 8.29 -1.21
C LEU A 130 -10.83 8.51 0.06
N GLY A 131 -10.17 7.45 0.56
CA GLY A 131 -9.30 7.51 1.73
C GLY A 131 -7.95 8.21 1.48
N GLY A 132 -7.69 8.71 0.27
CA GLY A 132 -6.43 9.37 -0.08
C GLY A 132 -5.23 8.43 -0.17
N LEU A 133 -5.45 7.11 -0.18
CA LEU A 133 -4.39 6.10 -0.27
C LEU A 133 -3.87 5.91 -1.70
N TRP A 134 -4.71 6.23 -2.68
CA TRP A 134 -4.37 6.15 -4.11
C TRP A 134 -4.57 7.51 -4.78
N PRO A 135 -3.69 7.87 -5.71
CA PRO A 135 -3.79 9.13 -6.44
C PRO A 135 -4.98 9.11 -7.42
N VAL A 136 -5.51 10.28 -7.70
CA VAL A 136 -6.55 10.50 -8.72
C VAL A 136 -5.87 10.86 -10.03
N TYR A 137 -6.09 10.04 -11.06
CA TYR A 137 -5.44 10.22 -12.38
C TYR A 137 -6.29 10.97 -13.39
N GLY A 138 -7.43 11.51 -13.01
CA GLY A 138 -8.29 12.30 -13.86
C GLY A 138 -9.63 12.58 -13.21
N GLY A 139 -10.40 13.51 -13.76
CA GLY A 139 -11.68 13.90 -13.19
C GLY A 139 -11.55 14.68 -11.89
N ARG A 140 -12.65 14.77 -11.15
CA ARG A 140 -12.72 15.46 -9.86
C ARG A 140 -13.37 14.59 -8.80
N VAL A 141 -12.82 14.64 -7.59
CA VAL A 141 -13.38 13.98 -6.42
C VAL A 141 -13.68 15.04 -5.36
N TYR A 142 -14.93 15.15 -4.98
CA TYR A 142 -15.36 15.98 -3.86
C TYR A 142 -15.58 15.06 -2.67
N LYS A 143 -15.04 15.41 -1.52
CA LYS A 143 -15.20 14.62 -0.30
C LYS A 143 -15.22 15.51 0.95
N PRO A 144 -15.82 15.02 2.05
CA PRO A 144 -15.71 15.67 3.34
C PRO A 144 -14.25 15.78 3.81
N SER A 145 -14.02 16.66 4.76
CA SER A 145 -12.72 16.78 5.41
C SER A 145 -12.30 15.44 6.02
N ASN A 146 -11.01 15.15 6.02
CA ASN A 146 -10.46 13.92 6.61
C ASN A 146 -10.83 13.73 8.09
N LYS A 147 -11.20 14.80 8.81
CA LYS A 147 -11.70 14.73 10.19
C LYS A 147 -13.13 14.20 10.30
N GLU A 148 -13.91 14.33 9.23
CA GLU A 148 -15.34 13.94 9.17
C GLU A 148 -15.51 12.62 8.40
N PHE A 149 -14.45 12.11 7.80
CA PHE A 149 -14.45 10.91 6.97
C PHE A 149 -13.77 9.75 7.70
N THR A 150 -14.52 8.68 7.96
CA THR A 150 -13.99 7.45 8.56
C THR A 150 -13.95 6.33 7.52
N TYR A 151 -12.75 5.82 7.24
CA TYR A 151 -12.56 4.68 6.35
C TYR A 151 -12.41 3.39 7.17
N ILE A 152 -13.31 2.44 6.93
CA ILE A 152 -13.25 1.11 7.56
C ILE A 152 -12.77 0.11 6.51
N PRO A 153 -11.51 -0.36 6.61
CA PRO A 153 -10.97 -1.33 5.66
C PRO A 153 -11.60 -2.71 5.85
N GLN A 154 -11.61 -3.50 4.79
CA GLN A 154 -12.10 -4.89 4.82
C GLN A 154 -11.32 -5.78 5.81
N ARG A 155 -10.03 -5.49 5.98
CA ARG A 155 -9.18 -6.10 7.02
C ARG A 155 -8.78 -5.01 8.00
N PRO A 156 -9.43 -4.91 9.16
CA PRO A 156 -9.08 -3.92 10.16
C PRO A 156 -7.68 -4.20 10.71
N TYR A 157 -6.95 -3.13 10.99
CA TYR A 157 -5.70 -3.21 11.74
C TYR A 157 -6.03 -3.46 13.20
N LEU A 158 -5.50 -4.54 13.74
CA LEU A 158 -5.56 -4.85 15.17
C LEU A 158 -4.15 -4.72 15.73
N SER A 159 -3.93 -3.74 16.59
CA SER A 159 -2.66 -3.56 17.28
C SER A 159 -2.40 -4.73 18.27
N LEU A 160 -1.13 -5.04 18.50
CA LEU A 160 -0.77 -5.96 19.57
C LEU A 160 -1.03 -5.27 20.91
N GLY A 161 -1.79 -5.92 21.80
CA GLY A 161 -2.13 -5.36 23.10
C GLY A 161 -3.40 -5.97 23.67
N THR A 162 -3.92 -5.35 24.72
CA THR A 162 -5.19 -5.74 25.36
C THR A 162 -6.38 -5.25 24.54
N LEU A 163 -7.58 -5.77 24.84
CA LEU A 163 -8.82 -5.27 24.25
C LEU A 163 -9.01 -3.75 24.52
N ARG A 164 -8.59 -3.28 25.70
CA ARG A 164 -8.63 -1.86 26.03
C ARG A 164 -7.78 -1.05 25.08
N ASP A 165 -6.55 -1.47 24.79
CA ASP A 165 -5.62 -0.77 23.89
C ASP A 165 -6.18 -0.70 22.47
N GLN A 166 -6.93 -1.71 22.04
CA GLN A 166 -7.59 -1.71 20.73
C GLN A 166 -8.79 -0.76 20.65
N ILE A 167 -9.53 -0.60 21.77
CA ILE A 167 -10.69 0.32 21.81
C ILE A 167 -10.24 1.78 21.78
N ILE A 168 -9.15 2.09 22.48
CA ILE A 168 -8.64 3.46 22.58
C ILE A 168 -7.73 3.87 21.42
N TYR A 169 -7.31 2.91 20.58
CA TYR A 169 -6.45 3.21 19.43
C TYR A 169 -7.02 4.34 18.56
N PRO A 170 -6.22 5.32 18.11
CA PRO A 170 -4.75 5.38 18.16
C PRO A 170 -4.13 5.93 19.45
N ASP A 171 -4.93 6.36 20.41
CA ASP A 171 -4.44 6.96 21.65
C ASP A 171 -3.86 5.88 22.59
N THR A 172 -3.04 6.31 23.52
CA THR A 172 -2.54 5.46 24.61
C THR A 172 -3.33 5.72 25.91
N VAL A 173 -3.25 4.79 26.86
CA VAL A 173 -3.93 4.94 28.17
C VAL A 173 -3.50 6.23 28.88
N ASP A 174 -2.22 6.59 28.75
CA ASP A 174 -1.66 7.77 29.41
C ASP A 174 -2.18 9.07 28.76
N GLU A 175 -2.34 9.08 27.45
CA GLU A 175 -2.92 10.21 26.70
C GLU A 175 -4.39 10.41 27.00
N MET A 176 -5.17 9.32 27.13
CA MET A 176 -6.58 9.41 27.56
C MET A 176 -6.73 9.99 28.97
N HIS A 177 -5.84 9.64 29.89
CA HIS A 177 -5.87 10.21 31.26
C HIS A 177 -5.43 11.66 31.30
N ALA A 178 -4.64 12.12 30.33
CA ALA A 178 -4.19 13.51 30.25
C ALA A 178 -5.23 14.45 29.60
N SER A 179 -6.20 13.91 28.87
CA SER A 179 -7.24 14.67 28.15
C SER A 179 -8.60 14.74 28.88
N GLY A 180 -8.76 14.05 30.00
CA GLY A 180 -9.97 14.05 30.85
C GLY A 180 -9.73 14.74 32.17
#